data_abdfd5e4a67a70b13ff904fb531aa0bd
#
_entry.id   abdfd5e4a67a70b13ff904fb531aa0bd
#
_cell.length_a   1.000
_cell.length_b   1.000
_cell.length_c   1.000
_cell.angle_alpha   90.00
_cell.angle_beta   90.00
_cell.angle_gamma   90.00
#
_symmetry.space_group_name_H-M   'P 1'
#
loop_
_entity.id
_entity.type
_entity.pdbx_description
1 polymer ?
#
loop_
_entity_poly.entity_id
_entity_poly.type
_entity_poly.pdbx_seq_one_letter_code
_entity_poly.pdbx_strand_id
1 'polypeptide(L)'
;MKRPLLLSLFLAWTAFVSLRAQTPADKPVVKLDPSLDALISPDTKLELVKNDFGFTEGIVWVDQGNSGYLLLSDMYANVIYKLTPEGKVSLYLDRSGYTGYDIWRVGMPQPDPNRKDAFFMIGSNGLALDRQGRLLIATWSGRSIDRIEKDGKRTILADRYEGKRFGGTNDLVVKKDGAIYFTDGFGGLRGRDQDPKKELDFAGIFMWKDGKVTLAIKDIATPNGLAFSPDEKYLYANGSQNKYVRRYDVQPDDTLTNSQMFIDMSSDKAGGITDGMKVDTKGNVWESGPRGIWIMSPEGKHLGTILTPEFVANVCIGDHDNKTLYVAARTGVYKIRVNIPGLR
;
A
#
# COMPACT_ATOMS: atom_id res chain seq x y z
N MET A 1 -13.24 -6.91 -66.45
CA MET A 1 -13.77 -5.85 -65.62
C MET A 1 -13.28 -6.12 -64.21
N LYS A 2 -12.26 -5.36 -63.76
CA LYS A 2 -11.66 -5.47 -62.42
C LYS A 2 -12.22 -4.32 -61.58
N ARG A 3 -12.88 -4.61 -60.46
CA ARG A 3 -13.33 -3.63 -59.47
C ARG A 3 -12.18 -3.25 -58.54
N PRO A 4 -11.96 -1.98 -58.20
CA PRO A 4 -10.98 -1.57 -57.21
C PRO A 4 -11.52 -1.76 -55.79
N LEU A 5 -10.68 -2.33 -54.93
CA LEU A 5 -10.90 -2.42 -53.47
C LEU A 5 -10.56 -1.05 -52.87
N LEU A 6 -11.55 -0.38 -52.30
CA LEU A 6 -11.36 0.82 -51.47
C LEU A 6 -10.89 0.38 -50.08
N LEU A 7 -9.64 0.69 -49.79
CA LEU A 7 -9.05 0.54 -48.46
C LEU A 7 -9.39 1.78 -47.64
N SER A 8 -10.35 1.64 -46.71
CA SER A 8 -10.69 2.71 -45.75
C SER A 8 -9.65 2.73 -44.63
N LEU A 9 -8.75 3.72 -44.63
CA LEU A 9 -7.88 4.01 -43.49
C LEU A 9 -8.71 4.61 -42.37
N PHE A 10 -8.95 3.83 -41.31
CA PHE A 10 -9.38 4.36 -40.03
C PHE A 10 -8.17 4.95 -39.32
N LEU A 11 -8.01 6.25 -39.32
CA LEU A 11 -7.13 6.97 -38.38
C LEU A 11 -7.78 6.95 -37.01
N ALA A 12 -7.32 6.02 -36.17
CA ALA A 12 -7.62 6.10 -34.74
C ALA A 12 -6.76 7.20 -34.12
N TRP A 13 -7.39 8.32 -33.80
CA TRP A 13 -6.79 9.34 -32.93
C TRP A 13 -6.68 8.77 -31.52
N THR A 14 -5.52 8.22 -31.16
CA THR A 14 -5.17 7.97 -29.76
C THR A 14 -4.83 9.30 -29.12
N ALA A 15 -5.73 9.82 -28.30
CA ALA A 15 -5.47 10.97 -27.43
C ALA A 15 -4.32 10.60 -26.48
N PHE A 16 -3.16 11.18 -26.69
CA PHE A 16 -2.04 11.11 -25.76
C PHE A 16 -2.42 11.92 -24.49
N VAL A 17 -2.88 11.22 -23.47
CA VAL A 17 -2.98 11.79 -22.13
C VAL A 17 -1.55 11.79 -21.56
N SER A 18 -0.89 12.94 -21.62
CA SER A 18 0.39 13.12 -20.90
C SER A 18 0.09 13.00 -19.41
N LEU A 19 0.69 12.01 -18.74
CA LEU A 19 0.69 11.90 -17.28
C LEU A 19 1.57 13.04 -16.69
N ARG A 20 1.06 14.25 -16.68
CA ARG A 20 1.51 15.27 -15.74
C ARG A 20 0.78 15.00 -14.43
N ALA A 21 1.47 15.15 -13.29
CA ALA A 21 0.84 15.16 -11.98
C ALA A 21 -0.39 16.04 -12.05
N GLN A 22 -1.57 15.44 -11.87
CA GLN A 22 -2.83 16.19 -11.96
C GLN A 22 -2.92 17.10 -10.74
N THR A 23 -3.39 18.31 -10.93
CA THR A 23 -3.65 19.22 -9.81
C THR A 23 -4.78 18.62 -8.95
N PRO A 24 -4.62 18.57 -7.62
CA PRO A 24 -5.70 18.13 -6.74
C PRO A 24 -6.98 18.92 -6.97
N ALA A 25 -8.14 18.28 -6.79
CA ALA A 25 -9.43 18.96 -6.86
C ALA A 25 -9.51 20.09 -5.82
N ASP A 26 -10.15 21.21 -6.16
CA ASP A 26 -10.34 22.33 -5.22
C ASP A 26 -11.10 21.90 -3.96
N LYS A 27 -12.02 20.95 -4.07
CA LYS A 27 -12.74 20.30 -2.97
C LYS A 27 -12.56 18.78 -3.09
N PRO A 28 -11.49 18.23 -2.49
CA PRO A 28 -11.20 16.81 -2.63
C PRO A 28 -12.12 15.92 -1.78
N VAL A 29 -12.82 16.47 -0.77
CA VAL A 29 -13.63 15.68 0.16
C VAL A 29 -15.05 15.54 -0.39
N VAL A 30 -15.42 14.31 -0.77
CA VAL A 30 -16.80 13.93 -1.15
C VAL A 30 -17.47 13.35 0.09
N LYS A 31 -18.43 14.07 0.63
CA LYS A 31 -19.19 13.68 1.82
C LYS A 31 -20.42 12.86 1.42
N LEU A 32 -20.56 11.67 1.99
CA LEU A 32 -21.71 10.77 1.81
C LEU A 32 -22.55 10.68 3.08
N ASP A 33 -21.94 10.88 4.25
CA ASP A 33 -22.60 10.83 5.54
C ASP A 33 -22.21 12.03 6.43
N PRO A 34 -23.15 12.61 7.20
CA PRO A 34 -22.87 13.74 8.10
C PRO A 34 -21.77 13.45 9.13
N SER A 35 -21.59 12.20 9.58
CA SER A 35 -20.56 11.84 10.55
C SER A 35 -19.12 12.04 10.05
N LEU A 36 -18.93 12.18 8.73
CA LEU A 36 -17.62 12.49 8.16
C LEU A 36 -17.06 13.82 8.68
N ASP A 37 -17.88 14.80 9.01
CA ASP A 37 -17.44 16.13 9.49
C ASP A 37 -16.62 16.06 10.78
N ALA A 38 -16.85 15.01 11.59
CA ALA A 38 -16.05 14.75 12.78
C ALA A 38 -14.62 14.26 12.46
N LEU A 39 -14.43 13.68 11.28
CA LEU A 39 -13.16 13.05 10.85
C LEU A 39 -12.32 13.98 9.97
N ILE A 40 -12.97 14.76 9.09
CA ILE A 40 -12.30 15.67 8.17
C ILE A 40 -13.22 16.84 7.82
N SER A 41 -12.67 18.04 7.75
CA SER A 41 -13.42 19.21 7.30
C SER A 41 -13.67 19.15 5.79
N PRO A 42 -14.88 19.45 5.31
CA PRO A 42 -15.20 19.47 3.88
C PRO A 42 -14.38 20.52 3.07
N ASP A 43 -13.83 21.52 3.74
CA ASP A 43 -13.02 22.58 3.12
C ASP A 43 -11.51 22.29 3.18
N THR A 44 -11.11 21.15 3.77
CA THR A 44 -9.71 20.72 3.85
C THR A 44 -9.18 20.44 2.44
N LYS A 45 -7.96 20.90 2.17
CA LYS A 45 -7.29 20.74 0.88
C LYS A 45 -6.30 19.60 0.89
N LEU A 46 -6.21 18.91 -0.23
CA LEU A 46 -5.14 17.94 -0.49
C LEU A 46 -3.94 18.71 -1.07
N GLU A 47 -2.82 18.68 -0.37
CA GLU A 47 -1.60 19.40 -0.73
C GLU A 47 -0.54 18.42 -1.27
N LEU A 48 0.12 18.79 -2.37
CA LEU A 48 1.28 18.07 -2.86
C LEU A 48 2.49 18.38 -1.97
N VAL A 49 3.10 17.36 -1.38
CA VAL A 49 4.36 17.46 -0.63
C VAL A 49 5.55 17.37 -1.58
N LYS A 50 5.54 16.35 -2.43
CA LYS A 50 6.61 16.10 -3.41
C LYS A 50 6.12 15.16 -4.51
N ASN A 51 6.62 15.35 -5.72
CA ASN A 51 6.43 14.46 -6.87
C ASN A 51 7.77 14.02 -7.46
N ASP A 52 7.74 13.44 -8.64
CA ASP A 52 8.86 12.94 -9.43
C ASP A 52 9.49 11.66 -8.87
N PHE A 53 8.70 10.87 -8.13
CA PHE A 53 9.04 9.49 -7.78
C PHE A 53 8.70 8.53 -8.94
N GLY A 54 9.27 7.32 -8.90
CA GLY A 54 8.94 6.27 -9.86
C GLY A 54 7.58 5.63 -9.58
N PHE A 55 7.45 4.95 -8.44
CA PHE A 55 6.19 4.41 -7.92
C PHE A 55 6.27 4.37 -6.40
N THR A 56 5.59 5.32 -5.76
CA THR A 56 5.56 5.41 -4.30
C THR A 56 4.65 4.35 -3.71
N GLU A 57 5.15 3.69 -2.68
CA GLU A 57 4.48 2.67 -1.90
C GLU A 57 4.83 2.83 -0.42
N GLY A 58 4.55 1.81 0.38
CA GLY A 58 4.85 1.72 1.79
C GLY A 58 5.35 2.99 2.43
N ILE A 59 4.46 3.71 3.10
CA ILE A 59 4.76 5.00 3.72
C ILE A 59 4.55 4.92 5.23
N VAL A 60 5.53 5.38 6.01
CA VAL A 60 5.43 5.39 7.47
C VAL A 60 6.02 6.68 8.05
N TRP A 61 5.37 7.20 9.08
CA TRP A 61 5.85 8.35 9.84
C TRP A 61 6.85 7.91 10.91
N VAL A 62 8.01 8.54 10.94
CA VAL A 62 9.02 8.38 11.99
C VAL A 62 8.95 9.59 12.90
N ASP A 63 8.41 9.38 14.11
CA ASP A 63 8.26 10.41 15.12
C ASP A 63 9.62 10.71 15.81
N GLN A 64 9.96 11.98 15.91
CA GLN A 64 11.16 12.48 16.62
C GLN A 64 10.75 13.49 17.71
N GLY A 65 9.59 13.33 18.31
CA GLY A 65 9.02 14.25 19.29
C GLY A 65 8.38 15.47 18.63
N ASN A 66 9.04 16.64 18.70
CA ASN A 66 8.52 17.87 18.11
C ASN A 66 8.69 17.96 16.57
N SER A 67 9.27 16.95 15.96
CA SER A 67 9.51 16.86 14.52
C SER A 67 9.31 15.41 14.07
N GLY A 68 9.48 15.16 12.78
CA GLY A 68 9.45 13.81 12.22
C GLY A 68 9.68 13.86 10.72
N TYR A 69 9.61 12.69 10.12
CA TYR A 69 9.75 12.53 8.69
C TYR A 69 9.05 11.26 8.21
N LEU A 70 8.83 11.19 6.94
CA LEU A 70 8.32 10.00 6.27
C LEU A 70 9.47 9.14 5.78
N LEU A 71 9.34 7.83 5.91
CA LEU A 71 10.03 6.88 5.07
C LEU A 71 9.03 6.36 4.05
N LEU A 72 9.43 6.28 2.79
CA LEU A 72 8.58 5.78 1.71
C LEU A 72 9.38 4.94 0.72
N SER A 73 8.76 3.86 0.27
CA SER A 73 9.32 3.00 -0.78
C SER A 73 9.11 3.63 -2.16
N ASP A 74 10.16 3.61 -3.00
CA ASP A 74 10.03 3.77 -4.44
C ASP A 74 10.34 2.43 -5.11
N MET A 75 9.29 1.77 -5.58
CA MET A 75 9.39 0.40 -6.10
C MET A 75 10.19 0.31 -7.40
N TYR A 76 10.15 1.34 -8.25
CA TYR A 76 10.92 1.33 -9.50
C TYR A 76 12.38 1.66 -9.27
N ALA A 77 12.65 2.62 -8.39
CA ALA A 77 14.03 2.99 -8.03
C ALA A 77 14.71 1.95 -7.13
N ASN A 78 13.93 1.06 -6.49
CA ASN A 78 14.42 0.07 -5.52
C ASN A 78 15.10 0.72 -4.30
N VAL A 79 14.51 1.81 -3.80
CA VAL A 79 15.04 2.55 -2.67
C VAL A 79 13.96 2.88 -1.64
N ILE A 80 14.38 3.22 -0.42
CA ILE A 80 13.55 3.95 0.53
C ILE A 80 14.09 5.36 0.63
N TYR A 81 13.19 6.33 0.46
CA TYR A 81 13.49 7.73 0.66
C TYR A 81 13.06 8.19 2.06
N LYS A 82 13.82 9.13 2.61
CA LYS A 82 13.39 10.00 3.70
C LYS A 82 12.84 11.28 3.09
N LEU A 83 11.61 11.63 3.47
CA LEU A 83 10.91 12.83 3.00
C LEU A 83 10.44 13.65 4.21
N THR A 84 10.83 14.92 4.28
CA THR A 84 10.31 15.82 5.33
C THR A 84 8.96 16.41 4.94
N PRO A 85 8.15 16.90 5.91
CA PRO A 85 6.86 17.54 5.63
C PRO A 85 6.95 18.75 4.68
N GLU A 86 8.16 19.38 4.59
CA GLU A 86 8.47 20.51 3.71
C GLU A 86 8.90 20.07 2.29
N GLY A 87 8.93 18.75 2.03
CA GLY A 87 9.26 18.20 0.71
C GLY A 87 10.74 17.97 0.43
N LYS A 88 11.63 18.02 1.46
CA LYS A 88 13.05 17.66 1.28
C LYS A 88 13.21 16.15 1.22
N VAL A 89 13.81 15.65 0.13
CA VAL A 89 14.06 14.22 -0.12
C VAL A 89 15.53 13.90 0.10
N SER A 90 15.80 12.76 0.71
CA SER A 90 17.15 12.15 0.76
C SER A 90 17.04 10.63 0.68
N LEU A 91 18.08 9.97 0.18
CA LEU A 91 18.15 8.51 0.19
C LEU A 91 18.31 8.03 1.63
N TYR A 92 17.45 7.07 2.03
CA TYR A 92 17.53 6.40 3.34
C TYR A 92 18.14 5.00 3.21
N LEU A 93 17.66 4.20 2.25
CA LEU A 93 18.13 2.84 2.02
C LEU A 93 18.17 2.54 0.52
N ASP A 94 19.35 2.15 0.04
CA ASP A 94 19.54 1.61 -1.31
C ASP A 94 19.17 0.11 -1.35
N ARG A 95 18.72 -0.39 -2.51
CA ARG A 95 18.30 -1.78 -2.72
C ARG A 95 17.32 -2.27 -1.66
N SER A 96 16.28 -1.49 -1.47
CA SER A 96 15.30 -1.68 -0.40
C SER A 96 14.53 -2.99 -0.51
N GLY A 97 14.24 -3.43 -1.74
CA GLY A 97 13.57 -4.68 -2.04
C GLY A 97 14.55 -5.76 -2.49
N TYR A 98 14.86 -5.79 -3.77
CA TYR A 98 15.79 -6.76 -4.34
C TYR A 98 17.25 -6.32 -4.19
N THR A 99 18.04 -7.16 -3.55
CA THR A 99 19.46 -6.87 -3.26
C THR A 99 20.43 -7.46 -4.29
N GLY A 100 19.95 -8.32 -5.21
CA GLY A 100 20.74 -8.92 -6.29
C GLY A 100 20.99 -7.94 -7.44
N TYR A 101 21.76 -8.40 -8.43
CA TYR A 101 22.14 -7.62 -9.62
C TYR A 101 21.34 -7.97 -10.87
N ASP A 102 20.72 -9.15 -10.90
CA ASP A 102 19.95 -9.65 -12.04
C ASP A 102 18.48 -9.15 -12.00
N ILE A 103 18.32 -7.83 -11.90
CA ILE A 103 17.02 -7.16 -11.72
C ILE A 103 16.01 -7.48 -12.83
N TRP A 104 16.47 -7.83 -14.02
CA TRP A 104 15.62 -8.26 -15.15
C TRP A 104 14.93 -9.61 -14.95
N ARG A 105 15.27 -10.35 -13.86
CA ARG A 105 14.70 -11.67 -13.53
C ARG A 105 13.66 -11.63 -12.41
N VAL A 106 13.44 -10.49 -11.82
CA VAL A 106 12.57 -10.33 -10.65
C VAL A 106 11.57 -9.20 -10.86
N GLY A 107 10.56 -9.15 -10.00
CA GLY A 107 9.54 -8.11 -9.98
C GLY A 107 8.63 -8.11 -11.20
N MET A 108 7.37 -7.84 -10.99
CA MET A 108 6.42 -7.79 -12.09
C MET A 108 6.65 -6.57 -12.98
N PRO A 109 6.52 -6.73 -14.32
CA PRO A 109 6.58 -5.60 -15.23
C PRO A 109 5.33 -4.71 -15.09
N GLN A 110 5.54 -3.40 -15.18
CA GLN A 110 4.47 -2.42 -15.30
C GLN A 110 4.62 -1.69 -16.63
N PRO A 111 3.59 -1.70 -17.49
CA PRO A 111 3.63 -0.96 -18.74
C PRO A 111 3.79 0.55 -18.45
N ASP A 112 4.70 1.18 -19.14
CA ASP A 112 4.75 2.64 -19.24
C ASP A 112 3.99 3.09 -20.50
N PRO A 113 2.90 3.83 -20.37
CA PRO A 113 2.11 4.29 -21.52
C PRO A 113 2.90 5.19 -22.48
N ASN A 114 4.02 5.77 -22.02
CA ASN A 114 4.84 6.70 -22.80
C ASN A 114 6.14 6.07 -23.34
N ARG A 115 6.43 4.81 -23.01
CA ARG A 115 7.68 4.13 -23.37
C ARG A 115 7.41 2.71 -23.87
N LYS A 116 8.29 2.24 -24.77
CA LYS A 116 8.24 0.84 -25.23
C LYS A 116 8.69 -0.16 -24.18
N ASP A 117 9.45 0.31 -23.18
CA ASP A 117 9.99 -0.50 -22.09
C ASP A 117 9.04 -0.50 -20.90
N ALA A 118 8.93 -1.63 -20.23
CA ALA A 118 8.23 -1.74 -18.97
C ALA A 118 9.16 -1.37 -17.81
N PHE A 119 8.66 -0.64 -16.84
CA PHE A 119 9.31 -0.56 -15.53
C PHE A 119 9.10 -1.86 -14.77
N PHE A 120 10.01 -2.15 -13.84
CA PHE A 120 9.92 -3.34 -13.01
C PHE A 120 9.78 -2.94 -11.55
N MET A 121 8.77 -3.49 -10.89
CA MET A 121 8.56 -3.30 -9.45
C MET A 121 9.50 -4.23 -8.69
N ILE A 122 10.70 -3.74 -8.38
CA ILE A 122 11.77 -4.52 -7.75
C ILE A 122 12.10 -4.05 -6.33
N GLY A 123 11.64 -2.87 -5.96
CA GLY A 123 11.87 -2.25 -4.65
C GLY A 123 11.06 -2.87 -3.52
N SER A 124 11.23 -2.30 -2.33
CA SER A 124 10.35 -2.58 -1.19
C SER A 124 8.93 -2.10 -1.46
N ASN A 125 7.97 -2.73 -0.76
CA ASN A 125 6.58 -2.34 -0.74
C ASN A 125 6.23 -1.78 0.64
N GLY A 126 5.38 -2.39 1.44
CA GLY A 126 4.94 -1.93 2.75
C GLY A 126 6.09 -1.67 3.73
N LEU A 127 5.92 -0.62 4.54
CA LEU A 127 6.82 -0.22 5.61
C LEU A 127 6.04 -0.09 6.93
N ALA A 128 6.65 -0.52 8.03
CA ALA A 128 6.15 -0.29 9.37
C ALA A 128 7.30 -0.05 10.35
N LEU A 129 6.99 0.43 11.54
CA LEU A 129 7.94 0.46 12.65
C LEU A 129 7.57 -0.62 13.65
N ASP A 130 8.56 -1.35 14.16
CA ASP A 130 8.33 -2.24 15.28
C ASP A 130 8.22 -1.46 16.61
N ARG A 131 7.93 -2.18 17.69
CA ARG A 131 7.71 -1.57 19.02
C ARG A 131 8.96 -0.87 19.59
N GLN A 132 10.14 -1.11 19.01
CA GLN A 132 11.40 -0.44 19.34
C GLN A 132 11.76 0.69 18.37
N GLY A 133 10.83 1.02 17.44
CA GLY A 133 11.02 2.05 16.41
C GLY A 133 11.97 1.65 15.29
N ARG A 134 12.26 0.34 15.11
CA ARG A 134 13.09 -0.16 14.02
C ARG A 134 12.23 -0.34 12.77
N LEU A 135 12.81 -0.03 11.62
CA LEU A 135 12.10 -0.15 10.34
C LEU A 135 11.92 -1.62 9.95
N LEU A 136 10.69 -2.00 9.67
CA LEU A 136 10.29 -3.25 9.03
C LEU A 136 9.98 -3.00 7.57
N ILE A 137 10.35 -3.92 6.70
CA ILE A 137 10.26 -3.79 5.25
C ILE A 137 9.65 -5.07 4.67
N ALA A 138 8.53 -4.95 3.97
CA ALA A 138 8.08 -5.96 3.03
C ALA A 138 8.84 -5.78 1.72
N THR A 139 9.72 -6.71 1.38
CA THR A 139 10.74 -6.49 0.36
C THR A 139 10.26 -6.74 -1.07
N TRP A 140 9.00 -7.13 -1.27
CA TRP A 140 8.41 -7.47 -2.56
C TRP A 140 9.28 -8.44 -3.36
N SER A 141 10.16 -7.93 -4.24
CA SER A 141 11.02 -8.79 -5.06
C SER A 141 12.16 -9.48 -4.28
N GLY A 142 12.47 -9.00 -3.08
CA GLY A 142 13.32 -9.73 -2.12
C GLY A 142 12.63 -10.95 -1.53
N ARG A 143 11.29 -10.94 -1.50
CA ARG A 143 10.43 -12.05 -1.05
C ARG A 143 10.64 -12.38 0.42
N SER A 144 10.75 -11.34 1.26
CA SER A 144 11.01 -11.47 2.70
C SER A 144 10.41 -10.30 3.49
N ILE A 145 10.31 -10.48 4.79
CA ILE A 145 10.13 -9.40 5.76
C ILE A 145 11.48 -9.17 6.42
N ASP A 146 12.00 -7.96 6.27
CA ASP A 146 13.30 -7.57 6.79
C ASP A 146 13.15 -6.49 7.86
N ARG A 147 14.16 -6.38 8.72
CA ARG A 147 14.24 -5.33 9.74
C ARG A 147 15.58 -4.64 9.66
N ILE A 148 15.57 -3.32 9.78
CA ILE A 148 16.78 -2.52 9.94
C ILE A 148 17.05 -2.33 11.42
N GLU A 149 18.14 -2.91 11.89
CA GLU A 149 18.57 -2.81 13.28
C GLU A 149 19.12 -1.41 13.61
N LYS A 150 19.28 -1.09 14.90
CA LYS A 150 19.77 0.22 15.35
C LYS A 150 21.19 0.54 14.87
N ASP A 151 22.00 -0.47 14.60
CA ASP A 151 23.34 -0.34 14.00
C ASP A 151 23.34 -0.24 12.47
N GLY A 152 22.14 -0.20 11.86
CA GLY A 152 21.95 -0.15 10.40
C GLY A 152 22.02 -1.51 9.70
N LYS A 153 22.30 -2.60 10.42
CA LYS A 153 22.32 -3.94 9.84
C LYS A 153 20.92 -4.35 9.40
N ARG A 154 20.81 -4.98 8.24
CA ARG A 154 19.58 -5.59 7.72
C ARG A 154 19.49 -7.04 8.15
N THR A 155 18.39 -7.39 8.82
CA THR A 155 18.09 -8.74 9.32
C THR A 155 16.84 -9.27 8.64
N ILE A 156 16.90 -10.44 8.01
CA ILE A 156 15.74 -11.14 7.47
C ILE A 156 15.01 -11.80 8.64
N LEU A 157 13.75 -11.44 8.86
CA LEU A 157 12.89 -12.03 9.88
C LEU A 157 12.14 -13.26 9.33
N ALA A 158 11.63 -13.15 8.10
CA ALA A 158 10.85 -14.18 7.44
C ALA A 158 11.08 -14.16 5.94
N ASP A 159 11.46 -15.29 5.32
CA ASP A 159 11.56 -15.45 3.87
C ASP A 159 10.86 -16.72 3.36
N ARG A 160 10.33 -17.54 4.30
CA ARG A 160 9.75 -18.86 4.01
C ARG A 160 8.60 -19.20 4.94
N TYR A 161 7.69 -20.00 4.42
CA TYR A 161 6.69 -20.72 5.16
C TYR A 161 6.79 -22.22 4.82
N GLU A 162 6.94 -23.10 5.83
CA GLU A 162 7.13 -24.55 5.63
C GLU A 162 8.23 -24.90 4.60
N GLY A 163 9.34 -24.19 4.66
CA GLY A 163 10.49 -24.39 3.77
C GLY A 163 10.34 -23.76 2.37
N LYS A 164 9.16 -23.29 1.97
CA LYS A 164 8.87 -22.69 0.67
C LYS A 164 8.99 -21.17 0.75
N ARG A 165 9.67 -20.55 -0.21
CA ARG A 165 9.84 -19.09 -0.27
C ARG A 165 8.54 -18.37 -0.60
N PHE A 166 8.36 -17.20 -0.02
CA PHE A 166 7.29 -16.27 -0.37
C PHE A 166 7.35 -15.88 -1.85
N GLY A 167 6.21 -15.44 -2.41
CA GLY A 167 6.10 -15.00 -3.80
C GLY A 167 6.39 -13.52 -3.97
N GLY A 168 6.05 -12.68 -2.98
CA GLY A 168 6.27 -11.24 -2.98
C GLY A 168 5.53 -10.62 -1.81
N THR A 169 6.24 -10.43 -0.67
CA THR A 169 5.69 -9.80 0.53
C THR A 169 5.27 -8.37 0.23
N ASN A 170 4.01 -8.02 0.57
CA ASN A 170 3.41 -6.76 0.11
C ASN A 170 3.28 -5.73 1.24
N ASP A 171 2.33 -5.87 2.16
CA ASP A 171 2.13 -4.93 3.26
C ASP A 171 2.25 -5.64 4.61
N LEU A 172 2.37 -4.85 5.69
CA LEU A 172 2.56 -5.40 7.04
C LEU A 172 2.02 -4.48 8.12
N VAL A 173 1.58 -5.08 9.22
CA VAL A 173 1.15 -4.39 10.44
C VAL A 173 1.71 -5.09 11.68
N VAL A 174 2.02 -4.30 12.71
CA VAL A 174 2.60 -4.79 13.96
C VAL A 174 1.55 -4.71 15.07
N LYS A 175 1.29 -5.85 15.71
CA LYS A 175 0.43 -5.96 16.88
C LYS A 175 1.15 -5.45 18.14
N LYS A 176 0.40 -5.05 19.18
CA LYS A 176 0.96 -4.53 20.44
C LYS A 176 1.90 -5.51 21.15
N ASP A 177 1.72 -6.80 20.99
CA ASP A 177 2.61 -7.83 21.55
C ASP A 177 3.87 -8.09 20.69
N GLY A 178 4.02 -7.41 19.56
CA GLY A 178 5.16 -7.52 18.67
C GLY A 178 4.99 -8.52 17.52
N ALA A 179 3.86 -9.22 17.42
CA ALA A 179 3.55 -10.06 16.28
C ALA A 179 3.43 -9.20 15.01
N ILE A 180 4.01 -9.66 13.91
CA ILE A 180 4.01 -8.99 12.61
C ILE A 180 3.10 -9.78 11.67
N TYR A 181 1.98 -9.20 11.26
CA TYR A 181 1.15 -9.76 10.21
C TYR A 181 1.53 -9.12 8.88
N PHE A 182 1.63 -9.93 7.85
CA PHE A 182 2.02 -9.46 6.53
C PHE A 182 1.31 -10.24 5.43
N THR A 183 1.11 -9.58 4.31
CA THR A 183 0.53 -10.16 3.10
C THR A 183 1.61 -10.65 2.15
N ASP A 184 1.37 -11.78 1.50
CA ASP A 184 2.20 -12.33 0.43
C ASP A 184 1.36 -12.69 -0.78
N GLY A 185 1.86 -12.34 -1.94
CA GLY A 185 1.29 -12.67 -3.24
C GLY A 185 2.38 -13.08 -4.22
N PHE A 186 2.15 -12.86 -5.51
CA PHE A 186 3.10 -13.30 -6.53
C PHE A 186 3.78 -12.16 -7.28
N GLY A 187 3.57 -10.91 -6.85
CA GLY A 187 4.06 -9.73 -7.57
C GLY A 187 5.57 -9.55 -7.52
N GLY A 188 6.26 -10.14 -6.55
CA GLY A 188 7.72 -10.14 -6.48
C GLY A 188 8.40 -10.99 -7.55
N LEU A 189 7.63 -11.88 -8.18
CA LEU A 189 8.08 -12.76 -9.24
C LEU A 189 7.85 -12.14 -10.62
N ARG A 190 8.77 -12.34 -11.58
CA ARG A 190 8.67 -11.84 -12.94
C ARG A 190 7.41 -12.32 -13.65
N GLY A 191 7.15 -13.62 -13.58
CA GLY A 191 6.00 -14.30 -14.18
C GLY A 191 4.78 -14.36 -13.28
N ARG A 192 4.79 -13.67 -12.12
CA ARG A 192 3.71 -13.71 -11.13
C ARG A 192 3.38 -15.16 -10.72
N ASP A 193 2.09 -15.50 -10.71
CA ASP A 193 1.56 -16.86 -10.40
C ASP A 193 1.98 -17.94 -11.37
N GLN A 194 2.46 -17.57 -12.57
CA GLN A 194 3.00 -18.50 -13.57
C GLN A 194 4.53 -18.60 -13.57
N ASP A 195 5.20 -17.91 -12.64
CA ASP A 195 6.65 -17.91 -12.57
C ASP A 195 7.18 -19.29 -12.16
N PRO A 196 8.18 -19.87 -12.89
CA PRO A 196 8.76 -21.15 -12.53
C PRO A 196 9.50 -21.17 -11.19
N LYS A 197 9.81 -20.00 -10.63
CA LYS A 197 10.41 -19.84 -9.30
C LYS A 197 9.36 -19.75 -8.17
N LYS A 198 8.08 -19.86 -8.49
CA LYS A 198 7.01 -19.90 -7.50
C LYS A 198 7.11 -21.17 -6.67
N GLU A 199 7.21 -21.06 -5.36
CA GLU A 199 7.31 -22.20 -4.43
C GLU A 199 6.01 -22.40 -3.64
N LEU A 200 5.37 -21.32 -3.14
CA LEU A 200 4.03 -21.38 -2.58
C LEU A 200 2.99 -21.36 -3.72
N ASP A 201 1.97 -22.18 -3.61
CA ASP A 201 0.90 -22.31 -4.61
C ASP A 201 -0.33 -21.44 -4.32
N PHE A 202 -0.28 -20.65 -3.23
CA PHE A 202 -1.33 -19.74 -2.80
C PHE A 202 -0.74 -18.40 -2.35
N ALA A 203 -1.55 -17.35 -2.42
CA ALA A 203 -1.34 -16.08 -1.74
C ALA A 203 -2.01 -16.11 -0.37
N GLY A 204 -1.50 -15.35 0.61
CA GLY A 204 -2.05 -15.39 1.96
C GLY A 204 -1.60 -14.26 2.87
N ILE A 205 -2.17 -14.27 4.06
CA ILE A 205 -1.70 -13.45 5.20
C ILE A 205 -0.96 -14.38 6.15
N PHE A 206 0.24 -13.99 6.51
CA PHE A 206 1.11 -14.72 7.42
C PHE A 206 1.37 -13.90 8.67
N MET A 207 1.72 -14.56 9.75
CA MET A 207 2.16 -13.94 10.99
C MET A 207 3.57 -14.42 11.32
N TRP A 208 4.47 -13.49 11.60
CA TRP A 208 5.77 -13.77 12.21
C TRP A 208 5.73 -13.37 13.69
N LYS A 209 6.13 -14.29 14.57
CA LYS A 209 6.27 -14.03 16.00
C LYS A 209 7.39 -14.89 16.56
N ASP A 210 8.35 -14.30 17.26
CA ASP A 210 9.46 -15.00 17.96
C ASP A 210 10.22 -15.99 17.07
N GLY A 211 10.48 -15.61 15.81
CA GLY A 211 11.22 -16.45 14.86
C GLY A 211 10.39 -17.50 14.13
N LYS A 212 9.09 -17.59 14.41
CA LYS A 212 8.19 -18.54 13.77
C LYS A 212 7.23 -17.82 12.80
N VAL A 213 7.06 -18.41 11.61
CA VAL A 213 6.04 -18.00 10.63
C VAL A 213 4.86 -18.95 10.70
N THR A 214 3.65 -18.42 10.76
CA THR A 214 2.40 -19.18 10.68
C THR A 214 1.51 -18.62 9.59
N LEU A 215 0.73 -19.46 8.92
CA LEU A 215 -0.30 -19.02 7.99
C LEU A 215 -1.52 -18.60 8.81
N ALA A 216 -1.92 -17.33 8.65
CA ALA A 216 -3.12 -16.78 9.31
C ALA A 216 -4.36 -16.91 8.41
N ILE A 217 -4.26 -16.54 7.14
CA ILE A 217 -5.38 -16.50 6.19
C ILE A 217 -4.90 -16.88 4.78
N LYS A 218 -5.75 -17.63 4.04
CA LYS A 218 -5.56 -17.93 2.61
C LYS A 218 -6.85 -17.78 1.76
N ASP A 219 -7.87 -17.11 2.29
CA ASP A 219 -9.16 -16.93 1.62
C ASP A 219 -9.26 -15.62 0.82
N ILE A 220 -8.17 -14.86 0.73
CA ILE A 220 -8.03 -13.65 -0.10
C ILE A 220 -7.07 -13.97 -1.26
N ALA A 221 -7.56 -13.89 -2.49
CA ALA A 221 -6.78 -14.26 -3.68
C ALA A 221 -5.60 -13.31 -3.96
N THR A 222 -5.76 -12.01 -3.66
CA THR A 222 -4.75 -10.97 -3.86
C THR A 222 -4.66 -10.08 -2.62
N PRO A 223 -4.19 -10.63 -1.47
CA PRO A 223 -4.10 -9.86 -0.24
C PRO A 223 -3.09 -8.73 -0.40
N ASN A 224 -3.42 -7.55 0.11
CA ASN A 224 -2.58 -6.36 0.02
C ASN A 224 -2.58 -5.63 1.37
N GLY A 225 -3.26 -4.48 1.52
CA GLY A 225 -3.28 -3.74 2.76
C GLY A 225 -3.97 -4.46 3.91
N LEU A 226 -3.46 -4.23 5.13
CA LEU A 226 -4.04 -4.77 6.35
C LEU A 226 -3.83 -3.82 7.53
N ALA A 227 -4.79 -3.80 8.48
CA ALA A 227 -4.72 -2.99 9.68
C ALA A 227 -5.53 -3.60 10.82
N PHE A 228 -5.10 -3.36 12.07
CA PHE A 228 -5.86 -3.74 13.26
C PHE A 228 -6.86 -2.65 13.67
N SER A 229 -7.96 -3.06 14.32
CA SER A 229 -8.77 -2.15 15.13
C SER A 229 -7.98 -1.61 16.33
N PRO A 230 -8.40 -0.47 16.96
CA PRO A 230 -7.66 0.13 18.08
C PRO A 230 -7.47 -0.80 19.28
N ASP A 231 -8.42 -1.69 19.53
CA ASP A 231 -8.39 -2.71 20.59
C ASP A 231 -7.79 -4.05 20.14
N GLU A 232 -7.36 -4.15 18.88
CA GLU A 232 -6.79 -5.34 18.24
C GLU A 232 -7.72 -6.58 18.22
N LYS A 233 -9.02 -6.38 18.45
CA LYS A 233 -9.99 -7.48 18.34
C LYS A 233 -10.31 -7.85 16.89
N TYR A 234 -10.04 -6.94 15.96
CA TYR A 234 -10.29 -7.13 14.54
C TYR A 234 -9.03 -6.88 13.73
N LEU A 235 -8.82 -7.72 12.71
CA LEU A 235 -7.92 -7.45 11.60
C LEU A 235 -8.77 -7.16 10.37
N TYR A 236 -8.51 -6.02 9.72
CA TYR A 236 -9.01 -5.70 8.40
C TYR A 236 -7.96 -6.09 7.37
N ALA A 237 -8.39 -6.68 6.26
CA ALA A 237 -7.52 -6.99 5.14
C ALA A 237 -8.28 -6.92 3.82
N ASN A 238 -7.64 -6.38 2.79
CA ASN A 238 -8.29 -6.20 1.49
C ASN A 238 -7.90 -7.27 0.47
N GLY A 239 -8.79 -7.43 -0.53
CA GLY A 239 -8.55 -8.19 -1.75
C GLY A 239 -8.40 -7.21 -2.92
N SER A 240 -7.16 -6.88 -3.27
CA SER A 240 -6.79 -5.75 -4.11
C SER A 240 -7.55 -5.70 -5.44
N GLN A 241 -7.48 -6.76 -6.24
CA GLN A 241 -8.12 -6.78 -7.57
C GLN A 241 -9.65 -6.82 -7.52
N ASN A 242 -10.20 -7.37 -6.44
CA ASN A 242 -11.65 -7.54 -6.26
C ASN A 242 -12.27 -6.33 -5.55
N LYS A 243 -11.47 -5.38 -5.07
CA LYS A 243 -11.89 -4.12 -4.45
C LYS A 243 -12.82 -4.32 -3.24
N TYR A 244 -12.44 -5.17 -2.31
CA TYR A 244 -13.17 -5.35 -1.06
C TYR A 244 -12.22 -5.33 0.15
N VAL A 245 -12.82 -5.10 1.33
CA VAL A 245 -12.15 -5.29 2.62
C VAL A 245 -12.93 -6.35 3.40
N ARG A 246 -12.22 -7.31 3.99
CA ARG A 246 -12.74 -8.25 4.97
C ARG A 246 -12.31 -7.85 6.37
N ARG A 247 -13.10 -8.26 7.35
CA ARG A 247 -12.80 -8.17 8.77
C ARG A 247 -12.75 -9.57 9.35
N TYR A 248 -11.75 -9.82 10.19
CA TYR A 248 -11.53 -11.07 10.90
C TYR A 248 -11.50 -10.81 12.40
N ASP A 249 -12.05 -11.70 13.20
CA ASP A 249 -11.92 -11.69 14.65
C ASP A 249 -10.54 -12.24 15.03
N VAL A 250 -9.80 -11.49 15.86
CA VAL A 250 -8.49 -11.89 16.38
C VAL A 250 -8.69 -12.63 17.68
N GLN A 251 -8.24 -13.88 17.74
CA GLN A 251 -8.35 -14.71 18.93
C GLN A 251 -7.18 -14.48 19.89
N PRO A 252 -7.29 -14.88 21.17
CA PRO A 252 -6.21 -14.73 22.16
C PRO A 252 -4.92 -15.48 21.81
N ASP A 253 -4.99 -16.50 20.96
CA ASP A 253 -3.85 -17.27 20.44
C ASP A 253 -3.32 -16.74 19.10
N ASP A 254 -3.71 -15.52 18.72
CA ASP A 254 -3.36 -14.86 17.46
C ASP A 254 -3.96 -15.51 16.20
N THR A 255 -4.84 -16.48 16.31
CA THR A 255 -5.58 -17.01 15.17
C THR A 255 -6.66 -16.04 14.71
N LEU A 256 -6.98 -16.08 13.40
CA LEU A 256 -8.02 -15.26 12.79
C LEU A 256 -9.22 -16.11 12.44
N THR A 257 -10.40 -15.67 12.86
CA THR A 257 -11.67 -16.40 12.65
C THR A 257 -12.75 -15.46 12.12
N ASN A 258 -13.95 -15.99 11.84
CA ASN A 258 -15.15 -15.24 11.52
C ASN A 258 -14.95 -14.20 10.41
N SER A 259 -14.41 -14.66 9.25
CA SER A 259 -14.21 -13.82 8.07
C SER A 259 -15.53 -13.22 7.58
N GLN A 260 -15.65 -11.90 7.60
CA GLN A 260 -16.84 -11.17 7.17
C GLN A 260 -16.49 -10.13 6.11
N MET A 261 -17.40 -9.89 5.17
CA MET A 261 -17.30 -8.75 4.27
C MET A 261 -17.49 -7.46 5.09
N PHE A 262 -16.46 -6.59 5.13
CA PHE A 262 -16.56 -5.29 5.78
C PHE A 262 -17.10 -4.24 4.82
N ILE A 263 -16.54 -4.18 3.60
CA ILE A 263 -17.07 -3.36 2.51
C ILE A 263 -16.72 -3.97 1.15
N ASP A 264 -17.62 -3.82 0.19
CA ASP A 264 -17.43 -4.16 -1.22
C ASP A 264 -17.49 -2.88 -2.07
N MET A 265 -16.38 -2.50 -2.69
CA MET A 265 -16.23 -1.32 -3.56
C MET A 265 -16.30 -1.69 -5.06
N SER A 266 -16.56 -2.96 -5.40
CA SER A 266 -16.51 -3.47 -6.78
C SER A 266 -17.55 -2.86 -7.71
N SER A 267 -18.62 -2.29 -7.15
CA SER A 267 -19.66 -1.56 -7.88
C SER A 267 -19.16 -0.22 -8.44
N ASP A 268 -18.19 0.45 -7.80
CA ASP A 268 -17.58 1.66 -8.35
C ASP A 268 -16.58 1.29 -9.47
N LYS A 269 -16.94 1.68 -10.71
CA LYS A 269 -16.16 1.39 -11.91
C LYS A 269 -15.04 2.39 -12.17
N ALA A 270 -14.89 3.42 -11.35
CA ALA A 270 -13.78 4.35 -11.45
C ALA A 270 -12.43 3.64 -11.23
N GLY A 271 -11.36 4.28 -11.70
CA GLY A 271 -9.99 3.80 -11.47
C GLY A 271 -9.62 3.77 -10.00
N GLY A 272 -8.69 2.88 -9.68
CA GLY A 272 -8.24 2.57 -8.32
C GLY A 272 -8.64 1.15 -7.91
N ILE A 273 -7.83 0.57 -7.07
CA ILE A 273 -8.03 -0.74 -6.43
C ILE A 273 -7.86 -0.55 -4.92
N THR A 274 -8.24 -1.53 -4.12
CA THR A 274 -7.87 -1.54 -2.71
C THR A 274 -6.38 -1.90 -2.58
N ASP A 275 -5.64 -1.11 -1.80
CA ASP A 275 -4.19 -1.23 -1.65
C ASP A 275 -3.81 -0.98 -0.18
N GLY A 276 -3.06 0.04 0.19
CA GLY A 276 -2.75 0.33 1.59
C GLY A 276 -3.90 0.92 2.38
N MET A 277 -4.00 0.57 3.67
CA MET A 277 -5.03 1.07 4.60
C MET A 277 -4.44 1.46 5.96
N LYS A 278 -5.16 2.32 6.67
CA LYS A 278 -4.90 2.65 8.09
C LYS A 278 -6.22 2.76 8.86
N VAL A 279 -6.11 2.64 10.17
CA VAL A 279 -7.24 2.80 11.10
C VAL A 279 -6.94 3.96 12.03
N ASP A 280 -7.94 4.79 12.33
CA ASP A 280 -7.81 5.88 13.28
C ASP A 280 -8.14 5.43 14.72
N THR A 281 -7.94 6.32 15.70
CA THR A 281 -8.16 6.03 17.13
C THR A 281 -9.62 5.76 17.50
N LYS A 282 -10.57 6.02 16.59
CA LYS A 282 -12.01 5.72 16.77
C LYS A 282 -12.43 4.46 15.99
N GLY A 283 -11.50 3.82 15.29
CA GLY A 283 -11.75 2.61 14.53
C GLY A 283 -12.28 2.83 13.12
N ASN A 284 -12.30 4.07 12.62
CA ASN A 284 -12.63 4.28 11.21
C ASN A 284 -11.49 3.79 10.33
N VAL A 285 -11.83 3.15 9.21
CA VAL A 285 -10.89 2.59 8.26
C VAL A 285 -10.72 3.57 7.09
N TRP A 286 -9.45 3.89 6.80
CA TRP A 286 -9.02 4.78 5.71
C TRP A 286 -8.32 3.90 4.69
N GLU A 287 -8.99 3.60 3.59
CA GLU A 287 -8.59 2.61 2.59
C GLU A 287 -8.41 3.25 1.23
N SER A 288 -7.33 2.93 0.54
CA SER A 288 -7.24 3.24 -0.89
C SER A 288 -8.36 2.52 -1.66
N GLY A 289 -8.86 3.14 -2.70
CA GLY A 289 -9.98 2.59 -3.44
C GLY A 289 -10.26 3.34 -4.74
N PRO A 290 -11.39 3.07 -5.37
CA PRO A 290 -11.82 3.83 -6.53
C PRO A 290 -11.83 5.34 -6.25
N ARG A 291 -11.23 6.14 -7.12
CA ARG A 291 -11.12 7.63 -7.07
C ARG A 291 -10.18 8.19 -6.02
N GLY A 292 -9.67 7.41 -5.05
CA GLY A 292 -8.81 7.90 -3.99
C GLY A 292 -8.95 7.14 -2.69
N ILE A 293 -9.26 7.81 -1.57
CA ILE A 293 -9.30 7.21 -0.24
C ILE A 293 -10.74 7.14 0.25
N TRP A 294 -11.23 5.95 0.52
CA TRP A 294 -12.52 5.69 1.14
C TRP A 294 -12.40 5.74 2.65
N ILE A 295 -13.34 6.40 3.31
CA ILE A 295 -13.42 6.50 4.76
C ILE A 295 -14.65 5.75 5.22
N MET A 296 -14.45 4.69 6.02
CA MET A 296 -15.51 3.84 6.54
C MET A 296 -15.61 3.94 8.05
N SER A 297 -16.84 3.89 8.57
CA SER A 297 -17.06 3.74 10.01
C SER A 297 -16.60 2.35 10.49
N PRO A 298 -16.47 2.14 11.83
CA PRO A 298 -16.14 0.81 12.38
C PRO A 298 -17.13 -0.31 12.00
N GLU A 299 -18.34 0.06 11.59
CA GLU A 299 -19.39 -0.85 11.15
C GLU A 299 -19.35 -1.13 9.64
N GLY A 300 -18.41 -0.51 8.90
CA GLY A 300 -18.26 -0.68 7.45
C GLY A 300 -19.13 0.25 6.61
N LYS A 301 -19.74 1.29 7.21
CA LYS A 301 -20.49 2.29 6.44
C LYS A 301 -19.55 3.24 5.73
N HIS A 302 -19.71 3.44 4.41
CA HIS A 302 -18.95 4.41 3.63
C HIS A 302 -19.39 5.84 4.00
N LEU A 303 -18.52 6.60 4.64
CA LEU A 303 -18.79 7.96 5.12
C LEU A 303 -18.47 9.02 4.07
N GLY A 304 -17.48 8.75 3.24
CA GLY A 304 -17.03 9.66 2.18
C GLY A 304 -15.71 9.24 1.56
N THR A 305 -15.27 10.03 0.57
CA THR A 305 -14.06 9.75 -0.20
C THR A 305 -13.21 11.00 -0.32
N ILE A 306 -11.90 10.88 -0.13
CA ILE A 306 -10.93 11.89 -0.51
C ILE A 306 -10.48 11.60 -1.95
N LEU A 307 -10.83 12.50 -2.88
CA LEU A 307 -10.41 12.40 -4.28
C LEU A 307 -8.93 12.70 -4.39
N THR A 308 -8.20 11.87 -5.12
CA THR A 308 -6.77 12.04 -5.38
C THR A 308 -6.50 12.18 -6.87
N PRO A 309 -5.46 12.96 -7.26
CA PRO A 309 -5.14 13.14 -8.68
C PRO A 309 -4.55 11.90 -9.32
N GLU A 310 -3.97 10.99 -8.52
CA GLU A 310 -3.34 9.76 -8.97
C GLU A 310 -3.85 8.57 -8.16
N PHE A 311 -3.57 7.37 -8.65
CA PHE A 311 -3.80 6.12 -7.94
C PHE A 311 -3.10 6.12 -6.58
N VAL A 312 -3.83 5.84 -5.52
CA VAL A 312 -3.30 5.72 -4.15
C VAL A 312 -2.80 4.30 -3.92
N ALA A 313 -1.52 4.16 -3.64
CA ALA A 313 -0.93 2.88 -3.28
C ALA A 313 -0.93 2.66 -1.76
N ASN A 314 -0.54 3.67 -0.96
CA ASN A 314 -0.51 3.50 0.49
C ASN A 314 -0.75 4.83 1.20
N VAL A 315 -1.06 4.77 2.49
CA VAL A 315 -1.31 5.93 3.35
C VAL A 315 -0.66 5.74 4.72
N CYS A 316 -0.32 6.85 5.39
CA CYS A 316 -0.02 6.85 6.82
C CYS A 316 -0.55 8.12 7.49
N ILE A 317 -0.77 8.05 8.80
CA ILE A 317 -1.12 9.23 9.58
C ILE A 317 0.10 9.62 10.41
N GLY A 318 0.47 10.89 10.40
CA GLY A 318 1.67 11.38 11.02
C GLY A 318 1.54 12.80 11.53
N ASP A 319 2.67 13.48 11.60
CA ASP A 319 2.96 14.72 12.29
C ASP A 319 2.95 14.58 13.82
N HIS A 320 3.39 15.63 14.50
CA HIS A 320 3.49 15.70 15.96
C HIS A 320 2.14 15.40 16.65
N ASP A 321 1.02 15.90 16.11
CA ASP A 321 -0.33 15.66 16.67
C ASP A 321 -1.01 14.41 16.07
N ASN A 322 -0.32 13.70 15.18
CA ASN A 322 -0.82 12.51 14.49
C ASN A 322 -2.15 12.72 13.75
N LYS A 323 -2.32 13.91 13.14
CA LYS A 323 -3.55 14.33 12.43
C LYS A 323 -3.29 14.79 10.99
N THR A 324 -2.20 14.38 10.38
CA THR A 324 -1.97 14.57 8.95
C THR A 324 -1.96 13.22 8.26
N LEU A 325 -2.91 13.00 7.37
CA LEU A 325 -2.91 11.85 6.49
C LEU A 325 -1.96 12.13 5.32
N TYR A 326 -0.89 11.36 5.21
CA TYR A 326 0.01 11.33 4.08
C TYR A 326 -0.38 10.23 3.12
N VAL A 327 -0.31 10.52 1.84
CA VAL A 327 -0.83 9.70 0.76
C VAL A 327 0.27 9.46 -0.26
N ALA A 328 0.72 8.21 -0.36
CA ALA A 328 1.60 7.75 -1.43
C ALA A 328 0.71 7.45 -2.65
N ALA A 329 0.78 8.30 -3.66
CA ALA A 329 -0.05 8.21 -4.85
C ALA A 329 0.84 8.17 -6.09
N ARG A 330 1.16 6.97 -6.53
CA ARG A 330 1.97 6.66 -7.71
C ARG A 330 3.27 7.49 -7.79
N THR A 331 3.26 8.66 -8.42
CA THR A 331 4.45 9.48 -8.64
C THR A 331 4.63 10.59 -7.62
N GLY A 332 3.68 10.78 -6.71
CA GLY A 332 3.67 11.85 -5.74
C GLY A 332 3.30 11.43 -4.32
N VAL A 333 3.69 12.27 -3.38
CA VAL A 333 3.24 12.21 -1.99
C VAL A 333 2.41 13.45 -1.71
N TYR A 334 1.20 13.25 -1.21
CA TYR A 334 0.28 14.31 -0.83
C TYR A 334 0.03 14.28 0.67
N LYS A 335 -0.52 15.35 1.22
CA LYS A 335 -0.98 15.43 2.61
C LYS A 335 -2.32 16.12 2.72
N ILE A 336 -3.10 15.74 3.72
CA ILE A 336 -4.38 16.36 4.05
C ILE A 336 -4.58 16.31 5.57
N ARG A 337 -5.07 17.41 6.15
CA ARG A 337 -5.36 17.47 7.59
C ARG A 337 -6.65 16.74 7.92
N VAL A 338 -6.60 15.99 9.00
CA VAL A 338 -7.76 15.27 9.56
C VAL A 338 -8.02 15.71 11.01
N ASN A 339 -9.24 15.52 11.49
CA ASN A 339 -9.65 15.93 12.82
C ASN A 339 -9.34 14.88 13.89
N ILE A 340 -9.12 13.62 13.46
CA ILE A 340 -8.94 12.46 14.33
C ILE A 340 -7.49 11.93 14.22
N PRO A 341 -6.84 11.57 15.34
CA PRO A 341 -5.50 10.97 15.25
C PRO A 341 -5.54 9.55 14.70
N GLY A 342 -4.47 9.17 13.98
CA GLY A 342 -4.21 7.78 13.62
C GLY A 342 -3.77 6.92 14.80
N LEU A 343 -3.72 5.60 14.61
CA LEU A 343 -3.06 4.68 15.54
C LEU A 343 -1.53 4.81 15.42
N ARG A 344 -0.80 4.63 16.53
CA ARG A 344 0.67 4.58 16.59
C ARG A 344 1.17 3.19 16.94
#